data_f2cf56748244d42068b51983cfef514f
#
_entry.id   f2cf56748244d42068b51983cfef514f
#
_cell.length_a   1.000
_cell.length_b   1.000
_cell.length_c   1.000
_cell.angle_alpha   90.00
_cell.angle_beta   90.00
_cell.angle_gamma   90.00
#
_symmetry.space_group_name_H-M   'P 1'
#
loop_
_entity.id
_entity.type
_entity.pdbx_description
1 polymer ?
#
loop_
_entity_poly.entity_id
_entity_poly.type
_entity_poly.pdbx_seq_one_letter_code
_entity_poly.pdbx_strand_id
1 'polypeptide(L)'
;TALVEEARDLGLSFDAYQGDSLANKYRFIDQFSVVSGVSKGCINVITGEFEGHPVTLFDYYYVTKENSVWWWAPSWEQHCYFSFIILDMESDFPELTIAKEGFLSKIAQAVGYRDIDFESHAFSQRYVVRSKDKKFAYDFCNAKMIDYLLDQPILNIELQKHALALVFDDQHELGRTRSHLRRVSKMRSLMPNYLFDPQPSEA
;
A
#
# COMPACT_ATOMS: atom_id res chain seq x y z
N THR A 1 -10.55 -21.58 7.97
CA THR A 1 -9.15 -21.16 8.10
C THR A 1 -9.04 -20.04 9.14
N ALA A 2 -7.88 -19.87 9.77
CA ALA A 2 -7.67 -18.88 10.83
C ALA A 2 -7.94 -17.44 10.35
N LEU A 3 -7.65 -17.10 9.08
CA LEU A 3 -7.99 -15.79 8.50
C LEU A 3 -9.51 -15.54 8.42
N VAL A 4 -10.31 -16.57 8.17
CA VAL A 4 -11.78 -16.47 8.18
C VAL A 4 -12.29 -16.11 9.59
N GLU A 5 -11.70 -16.74 10.61
CA GLU A 5 -12.04 -16.47 12.00
C GLU A 5 -11.63 -15.05 12.40
N GLU A 6 -10.41 -14.63 12.05
CA GLU A 6 -9.91 -13.27 12.30
C GLU A 6 -10.78 -12.20 11.61
N ALA A 7 -11.19 -12.42 10.36
CA ALA A 7 -12.09 -11.51 9.65
C ALA A 7 -13.46 -11.44 10.36
N ARG A 8 -14.03 -12.59 10.76
CA ARG A 8 -15.31 -12.65 11.47
C ARG A 8 -15.26 -11.91 12.82
N ASP A 9 -14.17 -12.09 13.57
CA ASP A 9 -13.98 -11.40 14.87
C ASP A 9 -13.87 -9.88 14.74
N LEU A 10 -13.56 -9.41 13.53
CA LEU A 10 -13.54 -7.99 13.17
C LEU A 10 -14.84 -7.50 12.53
N GLY A 11 -15.82 -8.39 12.31
CA GLY A 11 -17.06 -8.08 11.58
C GLY A 11 -16.84 -7.87 10.08
N LEU A 12 -15.74 -8.43 9.54
CA LEU A 12 -15.37 -8.31 8.13
C LEU A 12 -15.71 -9.60 7.36
N SER A 13 -15.86 -9.50 6.06
CA SER A 13 -16.09 -10.60 5.13
C SER A 13 -14.78 -11.13 4.57
N PHE A 14 -14.69 -12.43 4.37
CA PHE A 14 -13.52 -13.10 3.77
C PHE A 14 -13.91 -13.76 2.45
N ASP A 15 -13.05 -13.60 1.42
CA ASP A 15 -13.10 -14.31 0.15
C ASP A 15 -11.69 -14.86 -0.16
N ALA A 16 -11.62 -16.14 -0.49
CA ALA A 16 -10.34 -16.79 -0.73
C ALA A 16 -9.64 -16.31 -2.01
N TYR A 17 -10.41 -15.86 -3.03
CA TYR A 17 -9.87 -15.44 -4.32
C TYR A 17 -10.81 -14.49 -5.07
N GLN A 18 -10.29 -13.36 -5.53
CA GLN A 18 -11.03 -12.39 -6.34
C GLN A 18 -10.38 -12.08 -7.70
N GLY A 19 -9.39 -12.86 -8.13
CA GLY A 19 -8.72 -12.66 -9.41
C GLY A 19 -8.13 -11.25 -9.55
N ASP A 20 -8.35 -10.61 -10.71
CA ASP A 20 -7.82 -9.28 -11.03
C ASP A 20 -8.77 -8.13 -10.65
N SER A 21 -9.92 -8.41 -10.03
CA SER A 21 -10.95 -7.40 -9.75
C SER A 21 -10.44 -6.25 -8.87
N LEU A 22 -9.61 -6.57 -7.87
CA LEU A 22 -9.02 -5.57 -6.97
C LEU A 22 -7.90 -4.79 -7.65
N ALA A 23 -7.11 -5.39 -8.53
CA ALA A 23 -6.11 -4.68 -9.32
C ALA A 23 -6.76 -3.66 -10.27
N ASN A 24 -7.97 -3.97 -10.78
CA ASN A 24 -8.75 -3.03 -11.57
C ASN A 24 -9.32 -1.87 -10.72
N LYS A 25 -9.72 -2.14 -9.48
CA LYS A 25 -10.19 -1.12 -8.53
C LYS A 25 -9.04 -0.21 -8.06
N TYR A 26 -7.92 -0.80 -7.71
CA TYR A 26 -6.74 -0.12 -7.16
C TYR A 26 -5.57 -0.21 -8.14
N ARG A 27 -5.58 0.64 -9.17
CA ARG A 27 -4.63 0.57 -10.30
C ARG A 27 -3.15 0.68 -9.91
N PHE A 28 -2.83 1.23 -8.74
CA PHE A 28 -1.46 1.29 -8.25
C PHE A 28 -0.87 -0.09 -7.92
N ILE A 29 -1.69 -1.14 -7.77
CA ILE A 29 -1.22 -2.50 -7.52
C ILE A 29 -0.36 -3.01 -8.69
N ASP A 30 -0.69 -2.64 -9.92
CA ASP A 30 0.06 -3.09 -11.10
C ASP A 30 1.52 -2.64 -11.12
N GLN A 31 1.87 -1.57 -10.40
CA GLN A 31 3.26 -1.12 -10.26
C GLN A 31 4.14 -2.10 -9.45
N PHE A 32 3.53 -2.99 -8.66
CA PHE A 32 4.22 -4.01 -7.89
C PHE A 32 4.48 -5.30 -8.67
N SER A 33 3.92 -5.46 -9.87
CA SER A 33 4.23 -6.57 -10.77
C SER A 33 5.19 -6.12 -11.87
N VAL A 34 6.44 -6.52 -11.74
CA VAL A 34 7.53 -6.09 -12.66
C VAL A 34 7.47 -6.77 -14.03
N VAL A 35 6.68 -7.82 -14.19
CA VAL A 35 6.71 -8.69 -15.39
C VAL A 35 5.33 -8.83 -16.01
N SER A 36 5.21 -8.49 -17.29
CA SER A 36 4.00 -8.76 -18.09
C SER A 36 3.94 -10.23 -18.52
N GLY A 37 2.74 -10.80 -18.54
CA GLY A 37 2.48 -12.15 -19.07
C GLY A 37 2.65 -13.31 -18.09
N VAL A 38 2.78 -13.02 -16.79
CA VAL A 38 2.82 -14.04 -15.72
C VAL A 38 1.47 -14.18 -15.01
N SER A 39 1.27 -15.32 -14.35
CA SER A 39 0.11 -15.53 -13.48
C SER A 39 0.17 -14.55 -12.32
N LYS A 40 -0.92 -13.82 -12.08
CA LYS A 40 -1.07 -12.86 -10.98
C LYS A 40 -2.50 -12.87 -10.47
N GLY A 41 -2.73 -12.40 -9.26
CA GLY A 41 -4.08 -12.31 -8.71
C GLY A 41 -4.10 -11.91 -7.24
N CYS A 42 -5.31 -11.68 -6.73
CA CYS A 42 -5.58 -11.34 -5.33
C CYS A 42 -6.20 -12.53 -4.60
N ILE A 43 -5.62 -12.89 -3.48
CA ILE A 43 -6.05 -13.98 -2.60
C ILE A 43 -6.23 -13.47 -1.18
N ASN A 44 -6.85 -14.27 -0.30
CA ASN A 44 -7.06 -13.94 1.10
C ASN A 44 -7.72 -12.57 1.30
N VAL A 45 -8.75 -12.28 0.51
CA VAL A 45 -9.39 -10.97 0.48
C VAL A 45 -10.31 -10.80 1.68
N ILE A 46 -10.10 -9.75 2.46
CA ILE A 46 -10.93 -9.36 3.60
C ILE A 46 -11.50 -7.97 3.30
N THR A 47 -12.83 -7.83 3.36
CA THR A 47 -13.51 -6.57 3.06
C THR A 47 -14.56 -6.24 4.12
N GLY A 48 -14.86 -4.97 4.28
CA GLY A 48 -15.91 -4.50 5.17
C GLY A 48 -15.71 -3.05 5.57
N GLU A 49 -16.11 -2.72 6.78
CA GLU A 49 -15.98 -1.38 7.36
C GLU A 49 -15.22 -1.45 8.69
N PHE A 50 -14.30 -0.53 8.89
CA PHE A 50 -13.52 -0.39 10.11
C PHE A 50 -13.48 1.08 10.53
N GLU A 51 -13.96 1.37 11.76
CA GLU A 51 -14.03 2.74 12.31
C GLU A 51 -14.73 3.75 11.37
N GLY A 52 -15.80 3.30 10.68
CA GLY A 52 -16.60 4.14 9.78
C GLY A 52 -16.04 4.30 8.36
N HIS A 53 -14.97 3.57 8.00
CA HIS A 53 -14.37 3.62 6.67
C HIS A 53 -14.39 2.25 5.99
N PRO A 54 -14.71 2.18 4.70
CA PRO A 54 -14.56 0.94 3.95
C PRO A 54 -13.09 0.51 3.91
N VAL A 55 -12.84 -0.78 4.16
CA VAL A 55 -11.49 -1.35 4.15
C VAL A 55 -11.42 -2.58 3.28
N THR A 56 -10.26 -2.77 2.66
CA THR A 56 -9.94 -3.94 1.85
C THR A 56 -8.52 -4.41 2.17
N LEU A 57 -8.38 -5.67 2.57
CA LEU A 57 -7.08 -6.30 2.79
C LEU A 57 -6.98 -7.50 1.86
N PHE A 58 -5.81 -7.75 1.28
CA PHE A 58 -5.57 -8.92 0.44
C PHE A 58 -4.08 -9.16 0.24
N ASP A 59 -3.75 -10.38 -0.16
CA ASP A 59 -2.44 -10.73 -0.68
C ASP A 59 -2.49 -10.71 -2.21
N TYR A 60 -1.61 -9.94 -2.81
CA TYR A 60 -1.37 -9.93 -4.25
C TYR A 60 -0.18 -10.82 -4.55
N TYR A 61 -0.37 -11.78 -5.45
CA TYR A 61 0.72 -12.63 -5.91
C TYR A 61 0.99 -12.43 -7.39
N TYR A 62 2.24 -12.64 -7.77
CA TYR A 62 2.63 -12.84 -9.15
C TYR A 62 3.76 -13.88 -9.23
N VAL A 63 3.83 -14.56 -10.37
CA VAL A 63 4.81 -15.60 -10.61
C VAL A 63 5.81 -15.11 -11.65
N THR A 64 7.09 -15.14 -11.32
CA THR A 64 8.17 -14.87 -12.27
C THR A 64 8.79 -16.18 -12.74
N LYS A 65 9.18 -16.23 -14.01
CA LYS A 65 9.98 -17.34 -14.56
C LYS A 65 11.40 -16.89 -14.74
N GLU A 66 12.31 -17.47 -13.99
CA GLU A 66 13.73 -17.31 -14.25
C GLU A 66 14.16 -18.38 -15.24
N ASN A 67 14.53 -17.93 -16.44
CA ASN A 67 15.13 -18.82 -17.44
C ASN A 67 16.57 -19.11 -17.02
N SER A 68 16.90 -20.39 -16.92
CA SER A 68 18.29 -20.78 -16.75
C SER A 68 19.16 -20.23 -17.90
N VAL A 69 20.34 -19.76 -17.56
CA VAL A 69 21.37 -19.35 -18.57
C VAL A 69 21.77 -20.55 -19.45
N TRP A 70 21.52 -21.76 -18.99
CA TRP A 70 21.85 -23.00 -19.67
C TRP A 70 20.62 -23.63 -20.32
N TRP A 71 20.64 -23.84 -21.64
CA TRP A 71 19.51 -24.37 -22.43
C TRP A 71 18.99 -25.74 -21.97
N TRP A 72 19.75 -26.52 -21.18
CA TRP A 72 19.35 -27.82 -20.62
C TRP A 72 18.87 -27.76 -19.17
N ALA A 73 19.04 -26.65 -18.49
CA ALA A 73 18.62 -26.53 -17.10
C ALA A 73 17.15 -26.09 -17.02
N PRO A 74 16.38 -26.65 -16.10
CA PRO A 74 14.99 -26.30 -15.95
C PRO A 74 14.85 -24.82 -15.52
N SER A 75 13.86 -24.13 -16.07
CA SER A 75 13.39 -22.85 -15.53
C SER A 75 12.63 -23.12 -14.22
N TRP A 76 12.81 -22.25 -13.24
CA TRP A 76 12.04 -22.32 -11.99
C TRP A 76 11.09 -21.12 -11.89
N GLU A 77 9.96 -21.38 -11.26
CA GLU A 77 8.98 -20.35 -10.98
C GLU A 77 9.22 -19.80 -9.57
N GLN A 78 9.29 -18.48 -9.47
CA GLN A 78 9.36 -17.78 -8.18
C GLN A 78 8.02 -17.10 -7.93
N HIS A 79 7.41 -17.41 -6.78
CA HIS A 79 6.21 -16.76 -6.30
C HIS A 79 6.60 -15.55 -5.46
N CYS A 80 6.09 -14.39 -5.86
CA CYS A 80 6.27 -13.13 -5.14
C CYS A 80 4.93 -12.70 -4.57
N TYR A 81 4.95 -12.15 -3.36
CA TYR A 81 3.75 -11.72 -2.65
C TYR A 81 3.91 -10.29 -2.16
N PHE A 82 2.80 -9.57 -2.18
CA PHE A 82 2.64 -8.31 -1.47
C PHE A 82 1.30 -8.34 -0.74
N SER A 83 1.28 -7.85 0.50
CA SER A 83 0.00 -7.66 1.21
C SER A 83 -0.37 -6.19 1.20
N PHE A 84 -1.62 -5.93 0.92
CA PHE A 84 -2.21 -4.59 0.92
C PHE A 84 -3.27 -4.48 2.00
N ILE A 85 -3.19 -3.41 2.78
CA ILE A 85 -4.21 -3.01 3.72
C ILE A 85 -4.68 -1.61 3.31
N ILE A 86 -5.85 -1.51 2.72
CA ILE A 86 -6.38 -0.31 2.10
C ILE A 86 -7.56 0.22 2.91
N LEU A 87 -7.54 1.51 3.19
CA LEU A 87 -8.68 2.27 3.66
C LEU A 87 -9.15 3.17 2.52
N ASP A 88 -10.41 3.01 2.12
CA ASP A 88 -11.01 3.88 1.11
C ASP A 88 -11.38 5.23 1.75
N MET A 89 -10.81 6.27 1.19
CA MET A 89 -10.97 7.65 1.63
C MET A 89 -12.21 8.29 1.01
N GLU A 90 -12.73 9.32 1.65
CA GLU A 90 -13.92 10.06 1.19
C GLU A 90 -13.64 11.06 0.06
N SER A 91 -12.36 11.33 -0.24
CA SER A 91 -11.91 12.26 -1.28
C SER A 91 -10.78 11.67 -2.10
N ASP A 92 -10.56 12.20 -3.30
CA ASP A 92 -9.41 11.84 -4.12
C ASP A 92 -8.21 12.71 -3.76
N PHE A 93 -7.05 12.08 -3.68
CA PHE A 93 -5.78 12.70 -3.32
C PHE A 93 -4.72 12.50 -4.40
N PRO A 94 -3.73 13.41 -4.47
CA PRO A 94 -2.54 13.21 -5.28
C PRO A 94 -1.78 11.94 -4.92
N GLU A 95 -1.04 11.39 -5.88
CA GLU A 95 -0.17 10.24 -5.65
C GLU A 95 0.93 10.58 -4.64
N LEU A 96 1.10 9.72 -3.63
CA LEU A 96 2.12 9.84 -2.60
C LEU A 96 2.63 8.46 -2.23
N THR A 97 3.94 8.27 -2.28
CA THR A 97 4.63 7.08 -1.78
C THR A 97 5.54 7.47 -0.63
N ILE A 98 5.44 6.76 0.50
CA ILE A 98 6.34 6.87 1.65
C ILE A 98 6.86 5.47 1.97
N ALA A 99 8.15 5.23 1.75
CA ALA A 99 8.71 3.89 1.94
C ALA A 99 10.19 3.95 2.33
N LYS A 100 10.73 2.84 2.87
CA LYS A 100 12.18 2.69 2.98
C LYS A 100 12.81 2.58 1.58
N GLU A 101 14.04 3.07 1.42
CA GLU A 101 14.75 3.08 0.13
C GLU A 101 14.77 1.70 -0.56
N GLY A 102 15.08 0.64 0.17
CA GLY A 102 15.13 -0.72 -0.40
C GLY A 102 13.77 -1.28 -0.87
N PHE A 103 12.65 -0.72 -0.40
CA PHE A 103 11.31 -1.12 -0.86
C PHE A 103 10.98 -0.47 -2.21
N LEU A 104 11.42 0.77 -2.44
CA LEU A 104 11.15 1.50 -3.68
C LEU A 104 11.73 0.80 -4.92
N SER A 105 12.82 0.04 -4.77
CA SER A 105 13.39 -0.75 -5.87
C SER A 105 12.46 -1.87 -6.35
N LYS A 106 11.47 -2.25 -5.55
CA LYS A 106 10.46 -3.27 -5.90
C LYS A 106 9.26 -2.69 -6.66
N ILE A 107 9.18 -1.37 -6.78
CA ILE A 107 8.08 -0.66 -7.46
C ILE A 107 8.54 -0.24 -8.85
N ALA A 108 7.98 -0.86 -9.90
CA ALA A 108 8.43 -0.67 -11.28
C ALA A 108 8.28 0.77 -11.80
N GLN A 109 7.32 1.55 -11.29
CA GLN A 109 7.03 2.92 -11.74
C GLN A 109 7.62 4.01 -10.83
N ALA A 110 8.44 3.66 -9.86
CA ALA A 110 9.13 4.64 -9.00
C ALA A 110 10.15 5.52 -9.77
N VAL A 111 10.25 5.33 -11.10
CA VAL A 111 11.17 6.05 -11.99
C VAL A 111 10.54 7.38 -12.41
N GLY A 112 11.19 8.48 -12.07
CA GLY A 112 10.81 9.82 -12.58
C GLY A 112 10.31 10.80 -11.51
N TYR A 113 10.08 10.37 -10.29
CA TYR A 113 9.77 11.27 -9.17
C TYR A 113 11.06 11.64 -8.43
N ARG A 114 11.20 12.93 -8.10
CA ARG A 114 12.27 13.38 -7.21
C ARG A 114 11.86 13.12 -5.77
N ASP A 115 12.83 12.67 -4.98
CA ASP A 115 12.65 12.52 -3.54
C ASP A 115 12.37 13.90 -2.92
N ILE A 116 11.46 13.92 -1.95
CA ILE A 116 11.08 15.13 -1.23
C ILE A 116 11.78 15.09 0.13
N ASP A 117 12.65 16.08 0.36
CA ASP A 117 13.39 16.22 1.61
C ASP A 117 12.54 16.88 2.69
N PHE A 118 12.67 16.40 3.92
CA PHE A 118 12.03 16.96 5.11
C PHE A 118 13.06 17.47 6.10
N GLU A 119 12.71 18.50 6.89
CA GLU A 119 13.59 19.05 7.92
C GLU A 119 13.91 18.02 9.03
N SER A 120 13.02 17.08 9.27
CA SER A 120 13.25 15.99 10.21
C SER A 120 14.30 15.01 9.67
N HIS A 121 15.52 15.13 10.15
CA HIS A 121 16.61 14.26 9.76
C HIS A 121 16.32 12.77 10.06
N ALA A 122 15.72 12.47 11.20
CA ALA A 122 15.34 11.11 11.59
C ALA A 122 14.31 10.52 10.61
N PHE A 123 13.36 11.32 10.14
CA PHE A 123 12.36 10.89 9.16
C PHE A 123 12.99 10.67 7.79
N SER A 124 13.81 11.61 7.31
CA SER A 124 14.50 11.49 6.00
C SER A 124 15.54 10.37 5.96
N GLN A 125 16.11 9.98 7.10
CA GLN A 125 16.98 8.78 7.17
C GLN A 125 16.20 7.47 7.10
N ARG A 126 14.93 7.48 7.49
CA ARG A 126 14.10 6.27 7.60
C ARG A 126 13.22 6.06 6.39
N TYR A 127 12.76 7.15 5.77
CA TYR A 127 11.80 7.15 4.68
C TYR A 127 12.24 8.02 3.51
N VAL A 128 11.94 7.53 2.32
CA VAL A 128 11.92 8.30 1.08
C VAL A 128 10.48 8.64 0.78
N VAL A 129 10.20 9.91 0.49
CA VAL A 129 8.87 10.40 0.12
C VAL A 129 8.87 10.87 -1.31
N ARG A 130 7.91 10.39 -2.10
CA ARG A 130 7.73 10.74 -3.52
C ARG A 130 6.31 11.17 -3.81
N SER A 131 6.14 12.28 -4.50
CA SER A 131 4.85 12.78 -5.00
C SER A 131 5.08 13.74 -6.15
N LYS A 132 4.10 13.84 -7.05
CA LYS A 132 4.05 14.91 -8.06
C LYS A 132 3.66 16.23 -7.42
N ASP A 133 2.84 16.19 -6.38
CA ASP A 133 2.41 17.35 -5.61
C ASP A 133 3.23 17.48 -4.32
N LYS A 134 4.25 18.32 -4.39
CA LYS A 134 5.15 18.57 -3.26
C LYS A 134 4.45 19.22 -2.08
N LYS A 135 3.48 20.12 -2.35
CA LYS A 135 2.71 20.77 -1.30
C LYS A 135 1.87 19.75 -0.54
N PHE A 136 1.15 18.88 -1.28
CA PHE A 136 0.38 17.82 -0.69
C PHE A 136 1.27 16.88 0.16
N ALA A 137 2.46 16.52 -0.32
CA ALA A 137 3.38 15.68 0.44
C ALA A 137 3.77 16.30 1.80
N TYR A 138 4.02 17.63 1.86
CA TYR A 138 4.29 18.31 3.13
C TYR A 138 3.05 18.41 4.01
N ASP A 139 1.87 18.62 3.43
CA ASP A 139 0.62 18.68 4.19
C ASP A 139 0.27 17.31 4.78
N PHE A 140 0.48 16.22 4.04
CA PHE A 140 0.29 14.85 4.53
C PHE A 140 1.32 14.50 5.60
N CYS A 141 2.61 14.74 5.33
CA CYS A 141 3.71 14.48 6.26
C CYS A 141 3.87 15.65 7.25
N ASN A 142 2.78 16.12 7.86
CA ASN A 142 2.82 17.11 8.92
C ASN A 142 3.55 16.57 10.18
N ALA A 143 3.88 17.43 11.14
CA ALA A 143 4.65 17.05 12.32
C ALA A 143 4.05 15.85 13.08
N LYS A 144 2.71 15.82 13.26
CA LYS A 144 2.03 14.71 13.96
C LYS A 144 2.14 13.39 13.20
N MET A 145 2.07 13.43 11.86
CA MET A 145 2.24 12.24 11.00
C MET A 145 3.69 11.74 11.08
N ILE A 146 4.67 12.65 11.00
CA ILE A 146 6.10 12.30 11.12
C ILE A 146 6.38 11.65 12.46
N ASP A 147 5.94 12.24 13.56
CA ASP A 147 6.10 11.70 14.91
C ASP A 147 5.49 10.32 15.02
N TYR A 148 4.26 10.15 14.51
CA TYR A 148 3.58 8.87 14.49
C TYR A 148 4.35 7.81 13.70
N LEU A 149 4.81 8.13 12.50
CA LEU A 149 5.56 7.19 11.65
C LEU A 149 6.91 6.80 12.25
N LEU A 150 7.56 7.70 12.98
CA LEU A 150 8.81 7.41 13.69
C LEU A 150 8.60 6.45 14.88
N ASP A 151 7.44 6.50 15.52
CA ASP A 151 7.08 5.60 16.64
C ASP A 151 6.62 4.21 16.16
N GLN A 152 6.26 4.05 14.88
CA GLN A 152 5.84 2.74 14.34
C GLN A 152 7.04 1.93 13.83
N PRO A 153 6.92 0.60 13.66
CA PRO A 153 7.77 -0.15 12.73
C PRO A 153 7.75 0.51 11.34
N ILE A 154 8.78 0.27 10.53
CA ILE A 154 8.81 0.83 9.17
C ILE A 154 7.56 0.39 8.40
N LEU A 155 6.83 1.36 7.87
CA LEU A 155 5.63 1.15 7.06
C LEU A 155 5.90 1.65 5.64
N ASN A 156 5.47 0.89 4.64
CA ASN A 156 5.42 1.38 3.26
C ASN A 156 3.98 1.82 2.98
N ILE A 157 3.82 3.03 2.53
CA ILE A 157 2.54 3.72 2.40
C ILE A 157 2.38 4.17 0.96
N GLU A 158 1.25 3.84 0.38
CA GLU A 158 0.80 4.32 -0.92
C GLU A 158 -0.52 5.06 -0.74
N LEU A 159 -0.60 6.25 -1.31
CA LEU A 159 -1.84 7.00 -1.43
C LEU A 159 -2.04 7.36 -2.89
N GLN A 160 -3.14 6.90 -3.46
CA GLN A 160 -3.53 7.23 -4.82
C GLN A 160 -5.05 7.35 -4.90
N LYS A 161 -5.54 8.48 -5.40
CA LYS A 161 -6.97 8.78 -5.40
C LYS A 161 -7.56 8.58 -4.00
N HIS A 162 -8.62 7.80 -3.88
CA HIS A 162 -9.29 7.51 -2.61
C HIS A 162 -8.66 6.35 -1.80
N ALA A 163 -7.56 5.75 -2.25
CA ALA A 163 -6.96 4.60 -1.57
C ALA A 163 -5.74 4.99 -0.74
N LEU A 164 -5.84 4.91 0.59
CA LEU A 164 -4.71 4.97 1.51
C LEU A 164 -4.32 3.55 1.90
N ALA A 165 -3.13 3.11 1.51
CA ALA A 165 -2.67 1.74 1.64
C ALA A 165 -1.40 1.61 2.48
N LEU A 166 -1.35 0.58 3.33
CA LEU A 166 -0.11 -0.02 3.82
C LEU A 166 0.27 -1.17 2.91
N VAL A 167 1.54 -1.26 2.55
CA VAL A 167 2.06 -2.31 1.67
C VAL A 167 3.20 -3.06 2.35
N PHE A 168 3.12 -4.38 2.33
CA PHE A 168 4.15 -5.28 2.85
C PHE A 168 4.66 -6.16 1.72
N ASP A 169 5.95 -6.48 1.76
CA ASP A 169 6.63 -7.31 0.76
C ASP A 169 6.63 -8.80 1.12
N ASP A 170 5.54 -9.25 1.76
CA ASP A 170 5.27 -10.64 2.14
C ASP A 170 3.75 -10.86 2.24
N GLN A 171 3.35 -12.10 2.46
CA GLN A 171 1.95 -12.43 2.74
C GLN A 171 1.50 -11.86 4.09
N HIS A 172 0.19 -11.61 4.17
CA HIS A 172 -0.43 -11.10 5.39
C HIS A 172 -0.20 -12.04 6.59
N GLU A 173 0.38 -11.50 7.65
CA GLU A 173 0.66 -12.24 8.88
C GLU A 173 -0.61 -12.34 9.74
N LEU A 174 -0.99 -13.57 10.05
CA LEU A 174 -2.13 -13.87 10.91
C LEU A 174 -2.01 -13.16 12.26
N GLY A 175 -3.13 -12.64 12.78
CA GLY A 175 -3.19 -11.91 14.04
C GLY A 175 -2.77 -10.43 13.93
N ARG A 176 -2.37 -9.98 12.74
CA ARG A 176 -1.96 -8.59 12.50
C ARG A 176 -3.04 -7.68 11.91
N THR A 177 -4.13 -8.24 11.40
CA THR A 177 -5.21 -7.51 10.71
C THR A 177 -5.67 -6.29 11.50
N ARG A 178 -6.08 -6.48 12.75
CA ARG A 178 -6.55 -5.39 13.61
C ARG A 178 -5.50 -4.30 13.82
N SER A 179 -4.23 -4.67 14.01
CA SER A 179 -3.16 -3.70 14.23
C SER A 179 -2.88 -2.88 12.98
N HIS A 180 -2.93 -3.49 11.80
CA HIS A 180 -2.74 -2.80 10.52
C HIS A 180 -3.91 -1.88 10.20
N LEU A 181 -5.16 -2.33 10.42
CA LEU A 181 -6.35 -1.50 10.27
C LEU A 181 -6.29 -0.26 11.16
N ARG A 182 -5.91 -0.42 12.44
CA ARG A 182 -5.72 0.71 13.35
C ARG A 182 -4.63 1.68 12.87
N ARG A 183 -3.56 1.18 12.27
CA ARG A 183 -2.49 2.04 11.73
C ARG A 183 -2.98 2.89 10.57
N VAL A 184 -3.66 2.29 9.59
CA VAL A 184 -4.18 3.05 8.44
C VAL A 184 -5.27 4.03 8.85
N SER A 185 -6.17 3.65 9.76
CA SER A 185 -7.19 4.53 10.34
C SER A 185 -6.54 5.69 11.12
N LYS A 186 -5.50 5.41 11.91
CA LYS A 186 -4.75 6.45 12.62
C LYS A 186 -4.10 7.43 11.67
N MET A 187 -3.46 6.97 10.60
CA MET A 187 -2.88 7.87 9.58
C MET A 187 -3.96 8.76 8.96
N ARG A 188 -5.13 8.18 8.59
CA ARG A 188 -6.27 8.98 8.12
C ARG A 188 -6.65 10.09 9.11
N SER A 189 -6.71 9.77 10.40
CA SER A 189 -7.07 10.74 11.46
C SER A 189 -6.02 11.84 11.69
N LEU A 190 -4.78 11.64 11.26
CA LEU A 190 -3.69 12.62 11.36
C LEU A 190 -3.60 13.55 10.15
N MET A 191 -4.32 13.25 9.08
CA MET A 191 -4.42 14.13 7.92
C MET A 191 -5.18 15.41 8.30
N PRO A 192 -4.70 16.59 7.90
CA PRO A 192 -5.39 17.86 8.15
C PRO A 192 -6.78 17.89 7.48
N ASN A 193 -7.78 18.40 8.18
CA ASN A 193 -9.15 18.46 7.67
C ASN A 193 -9.28 19.23 6.35
N TYR A 194 -8.48 20.29 6.15
CA TYR A 194 -8.55 21.08 4.91
C TYR A 194 -8.16 20.30 3.65
N LEU A 195 -7.50 19.13 3.78
CA LEU A 195 -7.21 18.24 2.65
C LEU A 195 -8.47 17.54 2.11
N PHE A 196 -9.54 17.51 2.91
CA PHE A 196 -10.82 16.91 2.53
C PHE A 196 -11.82 17.94 2.01
N ASP A 197 -11.51 19.23 2.18
CA ASP A 197 -12.33 20.29 1.61
C ASP A 197 -12.18 20.29 0.08
N PRO A 198 -13.27 20.47 -0.68
CA PRO A 198 -13.18 20.53 -2.13
C PRO A 198 -12.24 21.67 -2.52
N GLN A 199 -11.12 21.35 -3.17
CA GLN A 199 -10.22 22.35 -3.72
C GLN A 199 -11.01 23.16 -4.76
N PRO A 200 -10.95 24.51 -4.72
CA PRO A 200 -11.55 25.30 -5.78
C PRO A 200 -10.91 24.87 -7.10
N SER A 201 -11.75 24.40 -8.04
CA SER A 201 -11.29 24.05 -9.38
C SER A 201 -10.58 25.28 -9.96
N GLU A 202 -9.28 25.16 -10.23
CA GLU A 202 -8.58 26.14 -11.04
C GLU A 202 -9.28 26.21 -12.40
N ALA A 203 -9.93 27.35 -12.63
CA ALA A 203 -10.67 27.66 -13.85
C ALA A 203 -9.71 28.12 -14.95
#